data_91c57aff12c90de56f389c847b384396
#
_entry.id   91c57aff12c90de56f389c847b384396
#
_cell.length_a   1.000
_cell.length_b   1.000
_cell.length_c   1.000
_cell.angle_alpha   90.00
_cell.angle_beta   90.00
_cell.angle_gamma   90.00
#
_symmetry.space_group_name_H-M   'P 1'
#
loop_
_entity.id
_entity.type
_entity.pdbx_description
1 polymer ?
#
loop_
_entity_poly.entity_id
_entity_poly.type
_entity_poly.pdbx_seq_one_letter_code
_entity_poly.pdbx_strand_id
1 'polypeptide(L)'
;KKDLQNGILSYRRRKTGQQLFIKWEKCMQEIADKHKTDYGSPYLLPILKYPYDNRSQYKNALYRTNKNLKEVAKLAGISIPLTLYVARHSWASIAKSKNIPISVISEGMGHDSEMTTQIYLASLDNSVVDKANTQILRELL
;
A
#
# COMPACT_ATOMS: atom_id res chain seq x y z
N LYS A 1 14.24 3.02 11.61
CA LYS A 1 13.95 3.63 12.93
C LYS A 1 14.19 5.14 12.90
N LYS A 2 15.27 5.62 12.25
CA LYS A 2 15.55 7.06 12.13
C LYS A 2 14.45 7.85 11.41
N ASP A 3 13.72 7.20 10.54
CA ASP A 3 12.64 7.80 9.76
C ASP A 3 11.31 7.88 10.54
N LEU A 4 11.25 7.31 11.74
CA LEU A 4 10.09 7.38 12.63
C LEU A 4 10.46 8.27 13.83
N GLN A 5 9.89 9.47 13.87
CA GLN A 5 10.11 10.46 14.93
C GLN A 5 8.78 11.15 15.29
N ASN A 6 8.57 11.38 16.58
CA ASN A 6 7.38 12.08 17.08
C ASN A 6 6.05 11.56 16.55
N GLY A 7 5.92 10.24 16.36
CA GLY A 7 4.73 9.63 15.84
C GLY A 7 4.48 9.85 14.36
N ILE A 8 5.50 10.26 13.61
CA ILE A 8 5.44 10.44 12.15
C ILE A 8 6.55 9.62 11.51
N LEU A 9 6.15 8.75 10.59
CA LEU A 9 7.07 8.07 9.67
C LEU A 9 7.29 8.96 8.45
N SER A 10 8.52 9.41 8.24
CA SER A 10 8.87 10.23 7.09
C SER A 10 9.94 9.55 6.24
N TYR A 11 9.73 9.47 4.94
CA TYR A 11 10.72 8.93 4.04
C TYR A 11 10.63 9.54 2.65
N ARG A 12 11.76 9.56 1.94
CA ARG A 12 11.82 10.02 0.55
C ARG A 12 11.64 8.85 -0.40
N ARG A 13 10.65 8.96 -1.26
CA ARG A 13 10.36 7.93 -2.27
C ARG A 13 11.47 7.90 -3.32
N ARG A 14 12.11 6.73 -3.49
CA ARG A 14 13.26 6.60 -4.39
C ARG A 14 12.93 6.85 -5.87
N LYS A 15 11.72 6.48 -6.31
CA LYS A 15 11.29 6.59 -7.70
C LYS A 15 10.99 8.02 -8.12
N THR A 16 10.34 8.80 -7.26
CA THR A 16 9.85 10.15 -7.58
C THR A 16 10.58 11.26 -6.82
N GLY A 17 11.40 10.91 -5.82
CA GLY A 17 12.05 11.89 -4.96
C GLY A 17 11.12 12.57 -3.94
N GLN A 18 9.82 12.30 -4.00
CA GLN A 18 8.83 12.92 -3.15
C GLN A 18 9.02 12.52 -1.68
N GLN A 19 8.90 13.48 -0.78
CA GLN A 19 8.89 13.26 0.66
C GLN A 19 7.48 12.88 1.08
N LEU A 20 7.35 11.77 1.82
CA LEU A 20 6.09 11.30 2.38
C LEU A 20 6.13 11.38 3.89
N PHE A 21 5.00 11.80 4.48
CA PHE A 21 4.79 11.88 5.92
C PHE A 21 3.56 11.05 6.27
N ILE A 22 3.74 10.06 7.11
CA ILE A 22 2.69 9.12 7.47
C ILE A 22 2.57 9.14 9.00
N LYS A 23 1.38 9.46 9.50
CA LYS A 23 1.08 9.34 10.91
C LYS A 23 1.26 7.89 11.35
N TRP A 24 2.01 7.69 12.42
CA TRP A 24 2.25 6.37 12.99
C TRP A 24 1.06 5.96 13.85
N GLU A 25 0.24 5.04 13.34
CA GLU A 25 -0.97 4.59 14.03
C GLU A 25 -0.68 3.47 15.03
N LYS A 26 -1.58 3.30 16.00
CA LYS A 26 -1.47 2.29 17.06
C LYS A 26 -1.31 0.88 16.50
N CYS A 27 -2.07 0.52 15.47
CA CYS A 27 -1.97 -0.79 14.81
C CYS A 27 -0.58 -1.03 14.18
N MET A 28 0.08 0.01 13.66
CA MET A 28 1.45 -0.10 13.14
C MET A 28 2.45 -0.36 14.26
N GLN A 29 2.25 0.29 15.41
CA GLN A 29 3.09 0.07 16.59
C GLN A 29 2.93 -1.36 17.12
N GLU A 30 1.71 -1.86 17.21
CA GLU A 30 1.42 -3.24 17.65
C GLU A 30 2.10 -4.28 16.75
N ILE A 31 2.09 -4.06 15.42
CA ILE A 31 2.81 -4.91 14.47
C ILE A 31 4.33 -4.82 14.69
N ALA A 32 4.88 -3.62 14.84
CA ALA A 32 6.30 -3.43 15.08
C ALA A 32 6.77 -4.08 16.38
N ASP A 33 5.96 -3.98 17.45
CA ASP A 33 6.25 -4.59 18.75
C ASP A 33 6.18 -6.12 18.71
N LYS A 34 5.23 -6.66 17.96
CA LYS A 34 5.10 -8.12 17.75
C LYS A 34 6.29 -8.70 16.99
N HIS A 35 6.91 -7.91 16.10
CA HIS A 35 8.02 -8.33 15.25
C HIS A 35 9.28 -7.50 15.53
N LYS A 36 9.72 -7.48 16.79
CA LYS A 36 10.91 -6.72 17.19
C LYS A 36 12.16 -7.14 16.42
N THR A 37 12.93 -6.15 16.03
CA THR A 37 14.27 -6.37 15.45
C THR A 37 15.31 -6.44 16.55
N ASP A 38 16.43 -7.13 16.27
CA ASP A 38 17.58 -7.18 17.17
C ASP A 38 18.06 -5.81 17.60
N TYR A 39 18.62 -5.72 18.80
CA TYR A 39 19.24 -4.52 19.32
C TYR A 39 20.34 -4.04 18.36
N GLY A 40 20.29 -2.77 17.98
CA GLY A 40 21.24 -2.18 17.03
C GLY A 40 20.81 -2.19 15.58
N SER A 41 19.79 -2.96 15.19
CA SER A 41 19.24 -2.89 13.82
C SER A 41 18.58 -1.52 13.56
N PRO A 42 18.89 -0.85 12.43
CA PRO A 42 18.23 0.39 12.04
C PRO A 42 16.80 0.18 11.50
N TYR A 43 16.42 -1.07 11.21
CA TYR A 43 15.12 -1.40 10.63
C TYR A 43 14.03 -1.54 11.68
N LEU A 44 12.78 -1.19 11.32
CA LEU A 44 11.60 -1.37 12.16
C LEU A 44 11.17 -2.85 12.22
N LEU A 45 11.29 -3.55 11.10
CA LEU A 45 10.88 -4.94 10.96
C LEU A 45 12.08 -5.83 10.58
N PRO A 46 12.12 -7.11 10.99
CA PRO A 46 13.23 -8.03 10.75
C PRO A 46 13.21 -8.62 9.32
N ILE A 47 12.84 -7.81 8.32
CA ILE A 47 12.74 -8.24 6.92
C ILE A 47 14.12 -8.28 6.27
N LEU A 48 14.94 -7.26 6.56
CA LEU A 48 16.31 -7.13 6.07
C LEU A 48 17.29 -7.34 7.22
N LYS A 49 18.39 -8.03 6.94
CA LYS A 49 19.46 -8.29 7.92
C LYS A 49 20.49 -7.16 7.87
N TYR A 50 20.72 -6.54 9.00
CA TYR A 50 21.80 -5.57 9.18
C TYR A 50 23.08 -6.33 9.60
N PRO A 51 24.28 -5.93 9.14
CA PRO A 51 24.62 -4.79 8.28
C PRO A 51 24.51 -5.08 6.76
N TYR A 52 24.03 -6.23 6.36
CA TYR A 52 23.99 -6.70 4.96
C TYR A 52 22.78 -6.14 4.21
N ASP A 53 22.72 -4.83 4.05
CA ASP A 53 21.68 -4.19 3.22
C ASP A 53 22.09 -4.22 1.76
N ASN A 54 21.49 -5.14 1.00
CA ASN A 54 21.70 -5.20 -0.44
C ASN A 54 20.39 -5.43 -1.19
N ARG A 55 20.41 -5.06 -2.48
CA ARG A 55 19.25 -5.17 -3.37
C ARG A 55 18.74 -6.60 -3.53
N SER A 56 19.61 -7.59 -3.45
CA SER A 56 19.24 -9.00 -3.54
C SER A 56 18.42 -9.45 -2.35
N GLN A 57 18.81 -9.03 -1.15
CA GLN A 57 18.07 -9.31 0.09
C GLN A 57 16.64 -8.76 0.04
N TYR A 58 16.50 -7.51 -0.41
CA TYR A 58 15.19 -6.88 -0.62
C TYR A 58 14.34 -7.63 -1.65
N LYS A 59 14.91 -7.98 -2.81
CA LYS A 59 14.19 -8.72 -3.86
C LYS A 59 13.72 -10.09 -3.36
N ASN A 60 14.57 -10.81 -2.65
CA ASN A 60 14.24 -12.11 -2.09
C ASN A 60 13.15 -12.01 -1.01
N ALA A 61 13.22 -11.00 -0.15
CA ALA A 61 12.18 -10.74 0.84
C ALA A 61 10.83 -10.44 0.16
N LEU A 62 10.81 -9.56 -0.83
CA LEU A 62 9.62 -9.23 -1.61
C LEU A 62 9.02 -10.46 -2.31
N TYR A 63 9.86 -11.28 -2.95
CA TYR A 63 9.42 -12.52 -3.60
C TYR A 63 8.76 -13.48 -2.59
N ARG A 64 9.43 -13.76 -1.46
CA ARG A 64 8.89 -14.66 -0.42
C ARG A 64 7.58 -14.13 0.16
N THR A 65 7.49 -12.82 0.44
CA THR A 65 6.26 -12.21 0.95
C THR A 65 5.12 -12.38 -0.03
N ASN A 66 5.32 -12.08 -1.31
CA ASN A 66 4.28 -12.24 -2.33
C ASN A 66 3.90 -13.71 -2.56
N LYS A 67 4.84 -14.65 -2.43
CA LYS A 67 4.55 -16.08 -2.47
C LYS A 67 3.64 -16.49 -1.31
N ASN A 68 3.98 -16.09 -0.09
CA ASN A 68 3.19 -16.42 1.10
C ASN A 68 1.81 -15.76 1.06
N LEU A 69 1.69 -14.54 0.54
CA LEU A 69 0.39 -13.87 0.36
C LEU A 69 -0.55 -14.63 -0.58
N LYS A 70 -0.02 -15.30 -1.60
CA LYS A 70 -0.84 -16.16 -2.48
C LYS A 70 -1.38 -17.39 -1.75
N GLU A 71 -0.59 -17.99 -0.87
CA GLU A 71 -1.06 -19.10 -0.04
C GLU A 71 -2.13 -18.63 0.97
N VAL A 72 -1.93 -17.46 1.59
CA VAL A 72 -2.95 -16.84 2.44
C VAL A 72 -4.25 -16.59 1.68
N ALA A 73 -4.17 -16.10 0.43
CA ALA A 73 -5.35 -15.91 -0.42
C ALA A 73 -6.13 -17.21 -0.62
N LYS A 74 -5.44 -18.32 -0.94
CA LYS A 74 -6.08 -19.64 -1.08
C LYS A 74 -6.77 -20.09 0.20
N LEU A 75 -6.07 -19.99 1.34
CA LEU A 75 -6.63 -20.37 2.64
C LEU A 75 -7.85 -19.53 3.05
N ALA A 76 -7.86 -18.26 2.65
CA ALA A 76 -8.97 -17.33 2.89
C ALA A 76 -10.10 -17.41 1.84
N GLY A 77 -10.02 -18.30 0.84
CA GLY A 77 -11.01 -18.40 -0.24
C GLY A 77 -11.05 -17.21 -1.17
N ILE A 78 -9.96 -16.42 -1.24
CA ILE A 78 -9.86 -15.25 -2.10
C ILE A 78 -9.38 -15.69 -3.48
N SER A 79 -10.21 -15.48 -4.51
CA SER A 79 -9.95 -15.93 -5.89
C SER A 79 -8.84 -15.16 -6.60
N ILE A 80 -8.54 -13.92 -6.18
CA ILE A 80 -7.48 -13.10 -6.77
C ILE A 80 -6.14 -13.33 -6.05
N PRO A 81 -5.01 -13.37 -6.77
CA PRO A 81 -3.69 -13.54 -6.15
C PRO A 81 -3.31 -12.30 -5.34
N LEU A 82 -3.20 -12.43 -4.01
CA LEU A 82 -2.75 -11.34 -3.15
C LEU A 82 -1.25 -11.06 -3.35
N THR A 83 -0.91 -9.78 -3.38
CA THR A 83 0.46 -9.27 -3.39
C THR A 83 0.53 -7.98 -2.56
N LEU A 84 1.74 -7.54 -2.22
CA LEU A 84 1.92 -6.21 -1.59
C LEU A 84 1.40 -5.06 -2.48
N TYR A 85 1.38 -5.25 -3.79
CA TYR A 85 0.83 -4.27 -4.72
C TYR A 85 -0.69 -4.19 -4.63
N VAL A 86 -1.37 -5.33 -4.43
CA VAL A 86 -2.83 -5.38 -4.20
C VAL A 86 -3.22 -4.56 -2.97
N ALA A 87 -2.44 -4.60 -1.88
CA ALA A 87 -2.71 -3.76 -0.72
C ALA A 87 -2.73 -2.26 -1.05
N ARG A 88 -1.80 -1.82 -1.92
CA ARG A 88 -1.77 -0.44 -2.41
C ARG A 88 -2.99 -0.11 -3.27
N HIS A 89 -3.40 -1.03 -4.16
CA HIS A 89 -4.62 -0.87 -4.96
C HIS A 89 -5.86 -0.76 -4.07
N SER A 90 -6.00 -1.66 -3.10
CA SER A 90 -7.13 -1.67 -2.17
C SER A 90 -7.24 -0.37 -1.39
N TRP A 91 -6.12 0.17 -0.88
CA TRP A 91 -6.11 1.45 -0.19
C TRP A 91 -6.64 2.57 -1.08
N ALA A 92 -6.15 2.69 -2.31
CA ALA A 92 -6.56 3.73 -3.25
C ALA A 92 -8.05 3.59 -3.67
N SER A 93 -8.49 2.37 -3.94
CA SER A 93 -9.90 2.08 -4.31
C SER A 93 -10.85 2.36 -3.16
N ILE A 94 -10.50 1.98 -1.94
CA ILE A 94 -11.29 2.28 -0.73
C ILE A 94 -11.34 3.80 -0.49
N ALA A 95 -10.21 4.49 -0.61
CA ALA A 95 -10.18 5.95 -0.48
C ALA A 95 -11.11 6.63 -1.49
N LYS A 96 -11.07 6.20 -2.77
CA LYS A 96 -11.98 6.68 -3.81
C LYS A 96 -13.44 6.38 -3.47
N SER A 97 -13.77 5.16 -3.03
CA SER A 97 -15.15 4.79 -2.66
C SER A 97 -15.69 5.55 -1.45
N LYS A 98 -14.80 6.11 -0.63
CA LYS A 98 -15.12 6.99 0.50
C LYS A 98 -15.14 8.47 0.13
N ASN A 99 -15.09 8.80 -1.16
CA ASN A 99 -15.08 10.16 -1.68
C ASN A 99 -13.92 11.03 -1.14
N ILE A 100 -12.78 10.39 -0.80
CA ILE A 100 -11.57 11.14 -0.44
C ILE A 100 -11.08 11.90 -1.69
N PRO A 101 -10.77 13.20 -1.57
CA PRO A 101 -10.30 14.00 -2.70
C PRO A 101 -9.09 13.37 -3.39
N ILE A 102 -9.05 13.48 -4.72
CA ILE A 102 -8.00 12.84 -5.52
C ILE A 102 -6.61 13.40 -5.21
N SER A 103 -6.54 14.67 -4.83
CA SER A 103 -5.31 15.31 -4.34
C SER A 103 -4.73 14.60 -3.12
N VAL A 104 -5.59 14.27 -2.15
CA VAL A 104 -5.19 13.55 -0.92
C VAL A 104 -4.76 12.11 -1.25
N ILE A 105 -5.48 11.44 -2.16
CA ILE A 105 -5.10 10.10 -2.62
C ILE A 105 -3.75 10.15 -3.35
N SER A 106 -3.55 11.15 -4.20
CA SER A 106 -2.31 11.38 -4.94
C SER A 106 -1.12 11.57 -4.01
N GLU A 107 -1.27 12.41 -3.01
CA GLU A 107 -0.26 12.66 -1.99
C GLU A 107 0.06 11.38 -1.21
N GLY A 108 -0.94 10.69 -0.69
CA GLY A 108 -0.76 9.44 0.07
C GLY A 108 -0.13 8.30 -0.76
N MET A 109 -0.38 8.29 -2.07
CA MET A 109 0.27 7.37 -3.00
C MET A 109 1.66 7.85 -3.44
N GLY A 110 2.03 9.09 -3.16
CA GLY A 110 3.29 9.68 -3.60
C GLY A 110 3.38 9.77 -5.13
N HIS A 111 2.30 10.14 -5.81
CA HIS A 111 2.31 10.42 -7.24
C HIS A 111 2.72 11.88 -7.50
N ASP A 112 3.40 12.12 -8.62
CA ASP A 112 3.88 13.45 -8.99
C ASP A 112 2.74 14.36 -9.47
N SER A 113 1.61 13.78 -9.87
CA SER A 113 0.44 14.53 -10.31
C SER A 113 -0.87 13.77 -10.02
N GLU A 114 -1.95 14.52 -9.88
CA GLU A 114 -3.30 13.96 -9.75
C GLU A 114 -3.72 13.19 -11.01
N MET A 115 -3.29 13.61 -12.19
CA MET A 115 -3.53 12.92 -13.45
C MET A 115 -3.01 11.48 -13.38
N THR A 116 -1.82 11.26 -12.83
CA THR A 116 -1.27 9.90 -12.61
C THR A 116 -2.18 9.07 -11.71
N THR A 117 -2.77 9.69 -10.69
CA THR A 117 -3.70 9.03 -9.78
C THR A 117 -5.03 8.73 -10.46
N GLN A 118 -5.55 9.65 -11.28
CA GLN A 118 -6.78 9.45 -12.05
C GLN A 118 -6.65 8.27 -13.01
N ILE A 119 -5.59 8.23 -13.81
CA ILE A 119 -5.31 7.12 -14.73
C ILE A 119 -5.18 5.80 -13.96
N TYR A 120 -4.46 5.82 -12.84
CA TYR A 120 -4.29 4.65 -11.99
C TYR A 120 -5.64 4.13 -11.45
N LEU A 121 -6.47 5.02 -10.91
CA LEU A 121 -7.78 4.65 -10.37
C LEU A 121 -8.76 4.23 -11.47
N ALA A 122 -8.71 4.83 -12.65
CA ALA A 122 -9.51 4.43 -13.80
C ALA A 122 -9.19 3.00 -14.25
N SER A 123 -7.92 2.60 -14.18
CA SER A 123 -7.50 1.23 -14.52
C SER A 123 -7.98 0.16 -13.52
N LEU A 124 -8.43 0.58 -12.33
CA LEU A 124 -8.90 -0.34 -11.27
C LEU A 124 -10.41 -0.56 -11.27
N ASP A 125 -11.19 0.24 -11.99
CA ASP A 125 -12.62 0.33 -11.73
C ASP A 125 -13.49 0.49 -13.00
N ASN A 126 -13.75 -0.63 -13.66
CA ASN A 126 -14.82 -0.69 -14.65
C ASN A 126 -16.20 -0.89 -14.00
N SER A 127 -16.26 -1.32 -12.74
CA SER A 127 -17.49 -1.67 -12.04
C SER A 127 -18.39 -0.47 -11.70
N VAL A 128 -17.82 0.73 -11.60
CA VAL A 128 -18.61 1.96 -11.29
C VAL A 128 -19.45 2.38 -12.49
N VAL A 129 -18.90 2.30 -13.70
CA VAL A 129 -19.63 2.60 -14.94
C VAL A 129 -20.75 1.59 -15.13
N ASP A 130 -20.50 0.31 -14.91
CA ASP A 130 -21.50 -0.76 -15.03
C ASP A 130 -22.63 -0.59 -14.02
N LYS A 131 -22.34 -0.22 -12.78
CA LYS A 131 -23.35 0.08 -11.76
C LYS A 131 -24.17 1.32 -12.11
N ALA A 132 -23.53 2.38 -12.57
CA ALA A 132 -24.22 3.60 -13.00
C ALA A 132 -25.14 3.31 -14.18
N ASN A 133 -24.68 2.59 -15.19
CA ASN A 133 -25.52 2.17 -16.32
C ASN A 133 -26.71 1.31 -15.89
N THR A 134 -26.48 0.37 -14.97
CA THR A 134 -27.58 -0.46 -14.44
C THR A 134 -28.62 0.39 -13.70
N GLN A 135 -28.19 1.39 -12.95
CA GLN A 135 -29.09 2.29 -12.23
C GLN A 135 -29.89 3.17 -13.19
N ILE A 136 -29.23 3.77 -14.19
CA ILE A 136 -29.89 4.58 -15.24
C ILE A 136 -30.93 3.75 -16.00
N LEU A 137 -30.57 2.52 -16.40
CA LEU A 137 -31.49 1.67 -17.13
C LEU A 137 -32.71 1.24 -16.31
N ARG A 138 -32.56 1.08 -14.99
CA ARG A 138 -33.69 0.79 -14.09
C ARG A 138 -34.70 1.93 -13.98
N GLU A 139 -34.28 3.17 -14.17
CA GLU A 139 -35.18 4.34 -14.15
C GLU A 139 -35.83 4.61 -15.50
N LEU A 140 -35.33 3.99 -16.58
CA LEU A 140 -35.87 4.12 -17.94
C LEU A 140 -36.85 2.99 -18.33
N LEU A 141 -36.89 1.91 -17.55
CA LEU A 141 -37.76 0.75 -17.75
C LEU A 141 -38.87 0.70 -16.69
#